data_bd4286ec961b044b2438ed89ae9c8597
#
_entry.id   bd4286ec961b044b2438ed89ae9c8597
#
_cell.length_a   1.000
_cell.length_b   1.000
_cell.length_c   1.000
_cell.angle_alpha   90.00
_cell.angle_beta   90.00
_cell.angle_gamma   90.00
#
_symmetry.space_group_name_H-M   'P 1'
#
loop_
_entity.id
_entity.type
_entity.pdbx_description
1 polymer ?
#
loop_
_entity_poly.entity_id
_entity_poly.type
_entity_poly.pdbx_seq_one_letter_code
_entity_poly.pdbx_strand_id
1 'polypeptide(L)'
;MYDKIYDFCKIRNKGNALENTNKPTPRVNFLMGLLESEGISYELDTFEYRDTTCYNIVMRGDSNRMVVAHHDIINPYIDNANDNSASVINAIMIKKIMPEINVVILDGEEVGGLGSQRCSQLINDGLFGDIEWVLNLELTGRGGKYFFIGDYPGPLTDHIKSIF
;
A
#
# COMPACT_ATOMS: atom_id res chain seq x y z
N MET A 1 -2.09 -4.13 -17.09
CA MET A 1 -1.83 -3.55 -15.76
C MET A 1 -1.62 -2.03 -15.79
N TYR A 2 -0.76 -1.46 -16.67
CA TYR A 2 -0.53 -0.01 -16.73
C TYR A 2 -1.78 0.83 -17.01
N ASP A 3 -2.70 0.34 -17.84
CA ASP A 3 -4.00 1.02 -18.07
C ASP A 3 -4.81 1.17 -16.78
N LYS A 4 -4.59 0.28 -15.81
CA LYS A 4 -5.25 0.31 -14.50
C LYS A 4 -4.79 1.45 -13.61
N ILE A 5 -3.54 1.94 -13.78
CA ILE A 5 -3.06 3.15 -13.06
C ILE A 5 -3.96 4.33 -13.44
N TYR A 6 -4.20 4.51 -14.74
CA TYR A 6 -5.02 5.61 -15.22
C TYR A 6 -6.46 5.54 -14.70
N ASP A 7 -7.06 4.35 -14.72
CA ASP A 7 -8.41 4.14 -14.20
C ASP A 7 -8.46 4.38 -12.69
N PHE A 8 -7.46 3.91 -11.94
CA PHE A 8 -7.38 4.10 -10.49
C PHE A 8 -7.20 5.59 -10.11
N CYS A 9 -6.37 6.33 -10.84
CA CYS A 9 -6.16 7.76 -10.63
C CYS A 9 -7.44 8.59 -10.81
N LYS A 10 -8.38 8.13 -11.62
CA LYS A 10 -9.68 8.81 -11.80
C LYS A 10 -10.61 8.69 -10.61
N ILE A 11 -10.38 7.73 -9.73
CA ILE A 11 -11.18 7.53 -8.52
C ILE A 11 -10.68 8.52 -7.48
N ARG A 12 -11.44 9.58 -7.28
CA ARG A 12 -11.03 10.75 -6.48
C ARG A 12 -11.59 10.75 -5.06
N ASN A 13 -12.07 9.61 -4.60
CA ASN A 13 -12.47 9.45 -3.21
C ASN A 13 -11.22 9.39 -2.33
N LYS A 14 -11.27 10.08 -1.22
CA LYS A 14 -10.27 10.02 -0.17
C LYS A 14 -10.29 8.65 0.51
N GLY A 15 -9.39 8.41 1.47
CA GLY A 15 -9.47 7.23 2.32
C GLY A 15 -10.66 7.27 3.27
N ASN A 16 -10.99 6.14 3.87
CA ASN A 16 -12.15 6.01 4.74
C ASN A 16 -12.16 7.01 5.90
N ALA A 17 -11.02 7.22 6.56
CA ALA A 17 -10.89 8.17 7.66
C ALA A 17 -11.25 9.62 7.27
N LEU A 18 -10.95 10.03 6.03
CA LEU A 18 -11.23 11.37 5.51
C LEU A 18 -12.65 11.51 4.95
N GLU A 19 -13.22 10.43 4.42
CA GLU A 19 -14.60 10.39 3.89
C GLU A 19 -15.64 10.17 5.01
N ASN A 20 -15.20 9.82 6.20
CA ASN A 20 -16.04 9.50 7.35
C ASN A 20 -17.10 8.43 6.99
N THR A 21 -16.67 7.32 6.42
CA THR A 21 -17.52 6.23 5.94
C THR A 21 -17.06 4.88 6.47
N ASN A 22 -18.04 4.05 6.86
CA ASN A 22 -17.82 2.66 7.36
C ASN A 22 -17.95 1.61 6.26
N LYS A 23 -18.10 2.04 5.00
CA LYS A 23 -18.11 1.14 3.85
C LYS A 23 -16.82 1.32 3.04
N PRO A 24 -16.33 0.27 2.39
CA PRO A 24 -15.19 0.39 1.49
C PRO A 24 -15.43 1.52 0.47
N THR A 25 -14.48 2.43 0.37
CA THR A 25 -14.54 3.52 -0.61
C THR A 25 -14.47 2.98 -2.05
N PRO A 26 -14.82 3.77 -3.07
CA PRO A 26 -14.63 3.36 -4.46
C PRO A 26 -13.20 2.96 -4.80
N ARG A 27 -12.19 3.54 -4.13
CA ARG A 27 -10.79 3.14 -4.30
C ARG A 27 -10.53 1.73 -3.78
N VAL A 28 -11.01 1.40 -2.58
CA VAL A 28 -10.92 0.04 -2.02
C VAL A 28 -11.65 -0.96 -2.92
N ASN A 29 -12.89 -0.64 -3.34
CA ASN A 29 -13.67 -1.50 -4.23
C ASN A 29 -12.99 -1.75 -5.58
N PHE A 30 -12.36 -0.73 -6.16
CA PHE A 30 -11.58 -0.89 -7.38
C PHE A 30 -10.40 -1.85 -7.19
N LEU A 31 -9.66 -1.70 -6.10
CA LEU A 31 -8.51 -2.57 -5.79
C LEU A 31 -8.95 -4.02 -5.56
N MET A 32 -10.06 -4.24 -4.84
CA MET A 32 -10.63 -5.58 -4.66
C MET A 32 -10.95 -6.22 -6.02
N GLY A 33 -11.70 -5.52 -6.88
CA GLY A 33 -12.03 -6.02 -8.22
C GLY A 33 -10.80 -6.24 -9.12
N LEU A 34 -9.76 -5.41 -8.98
CA LEU A 34 -8.50 -5.60 -9.68
C LEU A 34 -7.80 -6.89 -9.21
N LEU A 35 -7.67 -7.10 -7.90
CA LEU A 35 -7.04 -8.29 -7.33
C LEU A 35 -7.79 -9.56 -7.74
N GLU A 36 -9.11 -9.56 -7.69
CA GLU A 36 -9.96 -10.66 -8.17
C GLU A 36 -9.73 -10.96 -9.66
N SER A 37 -9.69 -9.92 -10.49
CA SER A 37 -9.45 -10.08 -11.94
C SER A 37 -8.05 -10.61 -12.28
N GLU A 38 -7.08 -10.36 -11.40
CA GLU A 38 -5.70 -10.85 -11.55
C GLU A 38 -5.45 -12.19 -10.83
N GLY A 39 -6.46 -12.74 -10.15
CA GLY A 39 -6.37 -14.00 -9.43
C GLY A 39 -5.47 -13.93 -8.19
N ILE A 40 -5.33 -12.73 -7.59
CA ILE A 40 -4.52 -12.50 -6.39
C ILE A 40 -5.42 -12.61 -5.15
N SER A 41 -5.12 -13.53 -4.26
CA SER A 41 -5.82 -13.68 -2.99
C SER A 41 -5.49 -12.52 -2.05
N TYR A 42 -6.49 -12.01 -1.36
CA TYR A 42 -6.35 -10.94 -0.38
C TYR A 42 -7.32 -11.11 0.79
N GLU A 43 -7.04 -10.40 1.86
CA GLU A 43 -7.90 -10.23 3.03
C GLU A 43 -8.08 -8.73 3.30
N LEU A 44 -9.25 -8.33 3.80
CA LEU A 44 -9.44 -6.97 4.32
C LEU A 44 -9.16 -6.98 5.82
N ASP A 45 -8.10 -6.30 6.24
CA ASP A 45 -7.86 -5.99 7.64
C ASP A 45 -8.57 -4.68 7.97
N THR A 46 -9.57 -4.77 8.84
CA THR A 46 -10.37 -3.61 9.25
C THR A 46 -9.90 -3.10 10.61
N PHE A 47 -9.89 -1.78 10.75
CA PHE A 47 -9.58 -1.12 12.02
C PHE A 47 -10.38 0.17 12.17
N GLU A 48 -10.61 0.57 13.40
CA GLU A 48 -11.41 1.74 13.70
C GLU A 48 -10.54 2.98 13.91
N TYR A 49 -10.97 4.09 13.31
CA TYR A 49 -10.43 5.40 13.59
C TYR A 49 -11.58 6.38 13.85
N ARG A 50 -11.69 6.85 15.10
CA ARG A 50 -12.88 7.59 15.58
C ARG A 50 -14.14 6.76 15.34
N ASP A 51 -15.10 7.26 14.55
CA ASP A 51 -16.35 6.55 14.22
C ASP A 51 -16.33 5.95 12.81
N THR A 52 -15.14 5.68 12.27
CA THR A 52 -14.94 5.26 10.86
C THR A 52 -14.14 3.98 10.80
N THR A 53 -14.61 3.03 10.00
CA THR A 53 -13.89 1.79 9.68
C THR A 53 -12.93 2.04 8.51
N CYS A 54 -11.64 1.81 8.73
CA CYS A 54 -10.59 1.86 7.72
C CYS A 54 -10.24 0.47 7.22
N TYR A 55 -9.63 0.38 6.02
CA TYR A 55 -9.39 -0.88 5.33
C TYR A 55 -7.97 -0.98 4.77
N ASN A 56 -7.12 -1.78 5.42
CA ASN A 56 -5.93 -2.28 4.76
C ASN A 56 -6.28 -3.49 3.88
N ILE A 57 -5.64 -3.61 2.73
CA ILE A 57 -5.75 -4.78 1.85
C ILE A 57 -4.49 -5.60 1.98
N VAL A 58 -4.61 -6.81 2.52
CA VAL A 58 -3.49 -7.69 2.86
C VAL A 58 -3.38 -8.83 1.85
N MET A 59 -2.27 -8.94 1.16
CA MET A 59 -1.93 -10.01 0.23
C MET A 59 -0.76 -10.81 0.83
N ARG A 60 -1.05 -11.86 1.58
CA ARG A 60 -0.03 -12.65 2.27
C ARG A 60 0.82 -13.47 1.31
N GLY A 61 2.09 -13.58 1.64
CA GLY A 61 3.06 -14.52 1.10
C GLY A 61 3.74 -15.27 2.24
N ASP A 62 4.71 -16.08 1.92
CA ASP A 62 5.47 -16.92 2.86
C ASP A 62 6.91 -16.42 3.08
N SER A 63 7.29 -15.30 2.48
CA SER A 63 8.61 -14.71 2.67
C SER A 63 8.65 -13.80 3.91
N ASN A 64 9.86 -13.58 4.43
CA ASN A 64 10.15 -12.61 5.49
C ASN A 64 10.27 -11.16 4.98
N ARG A 65 9.69 -10.86 3.82
CA ARG A 65 9.79 -9.57 3.13
C ARG A 65 8.41 -9.00 2.90
N MET A 66 8.30 -7.68 3.02
CA MET A 66 7.04 -6.99 2.83
C MET A 66 7.20 -5.75 1.96
N VAL A 67 6.21 -5.49 1.13
CA VAL A 67 6.05 -4.24 0.38
C VAL A 67 4.76 -3.58 0.83
N VAL A 68 4.80 -2.27 1.05
CA VAL A 68 3.63 -1.49 1.42
C VAL A 68 3.48 -0.27 0.52
N ALA A 69 2.23 0.18 0.33
CA ALA A 69 1.89 1.44 -0.33
C ALA A 69 0.52 1.90 0.20
N HIS A 70 0.27 3.21 0.30
CA HIS A 70 -1.04 3.68 0.72
C HIS A 70 -1.97 3.96 -0.46
N HIS A 71 -3.28 3.74 -0.27
CA HIS A 71 -4.28 3.96 -1.30
C HIS A 71 -5.12 5.22 -1.11
N ASP A 72 -5.15 5.78 0.09
CA ASP A 72 -5.87 7.02 0.36
C ASP A 72 -5.20 8.23 -0.31
N ILE A 73 -5.97 9.28 -0.50
CA ILE A 73 -5.53 10.54 -1.12
C ILE A 73 -6.06 11.71 -0.32
N ILE A 74 -5.32 12.80 -0.27
CA ILE A 74 -5.74 14.02 0.43
C ILE A 74 -6.53 14.97 -0.46
N ASN A 75 -6.15 15.07 -1.73
CA ASN A 75 -6.71 16.06 -2.65
C ASN A 75 -7.55 15.41 -3.78
N PRO A 76 -8.88 15.47 -3.70
CA PRO A 76 -9.75 14.88 -4.73
C PRO A 76 -9.82 15.69 -6.03
N TYR A 77 -9.18 16.85 -6.11
CA TYR A 77 -9.20 17.72 -7.29
C TYR A 77 -8.07 17.47 -8.28
N ILE A 78 -7.10 16.65 -7.92
CA ILE A 78 -5.98 16.24 -8.78
C ILE A 78 -5.97 14.72 -8.97
N ASP A 79 -5.20 14.22 -9.92
CA ASP A 79 -5.21 12.80 -10.28
C ASP A 79 -4.52 11.88 -9.25
N ASN A 80 -3.74 12.43 -8.31
CA ASN A 80 -3.00 11.67 -7.29
C ASN A 80 -2.27 10.45 -7.88
N ALA A 81 -1.78 10.61 -9.13
CA ALA A 81 -1.13 9.53 -9.86
C ALA A 81 0.20 9.14 -9.20
N ASN A 82 0.97 10.15 -8.79
CA ASN A 82 2.25 9.96 -8.13
C ASN A 82 2.06 9.63 -6.64
N ASP A 83 1.15 10.33 -5.98
CA ASP A 83 0.84 10.18 -4.57
C ASP A 83 -0.59 9.59 -4.38
N ASN A 84 -0.78 8.29 -4.24
CA ASN A 84 0.25 7.26 -4.33
C ASN A 84 -0.25 6.11 -5.24
N SER A 85 -1.12 6.45 -6.22
CA SER A 85 -1.80 5.44 -7.07
C SER A 85 -0.83 4.57 -7.87
N ALA A 86 0.27 5.15 -8.37
CA ALA A 86 1.28 4.39 -9.11
C ALA A 86 1.99 3.37 -8.21
N SER A 87 2.32 3.76 -6.98
CA SER A 87 2.96 2.87 -6.00
C SER A 87 2.06 1.70 -5.62
N VAL A 88 0.75 1.94 -5.46
CA VAL A 88 -0.24 0.88 -5.21
C VAL A 88 -0.25 -0.14 -6.34
N ILE A 89 -0.31 0.31 -7.59
CA ILE A 89 -0.31 -0.61 -8.74
C ILE A 89 1.03 -1.33 -8.88
N ASN A 90 2.15 -0.64 -8.61
CA ASN A 90 3.48 -1.27 -8.58
C ASN A 90 3.58 -2.35 -7.49
N ALA A 91 3.03 -2.12 -6.30
CA ALA A 91 2.97 -3.13 -5.24
C ALA A 91 2.18 -4.38 -5.67
N ILE A 92 1.03 -4.19 -6.31
CA ILE A 92 0.23 -5.29 -6.87
C ILE A 92 0.98 -6.03 -7.98
N MET A 93 1.71 -5.31 -8.83
CA MET A 93 2.56 -5.94 -9.86
C MET A 93 3.70 -6.77 -9.24
N ILE A 94 4.33 -6.27 -8.17
CA ILE A 94 5.32 -7.02 -7.41
C ILE A 94 4.69 -8.30 -6.88
N LYS A 95 3.53 -8.23 -6.24
CA LYS A 95 2.82 -9.42 -5.74
C LYS A 95 2.53 -10.45 -6.83
N LYS A 96 2.15 -9.99 -8.03
CA LYS A 96 1.88 -10.87 -9.18
C LYS A 96 3.14 -11.58 -9.68
N ILE A 97 4.30 -10.90 -9.68
CA ILE A 97 5.57 -11.43 -10.19
C ILE A 97 6.27 -12.28 -9.11
N MET A 98 6.12 -11.89 -7.86
CA MET A 98 6.76 -12.49 -6.69
C MET A 98 5.67 -12.85 -5.65
N PRO A 99 4.92 -13.92 -5.88
CA PRO A 99 3.76 -14.27 -5.04
C PRO A 99 4.14 -14.61 -3.59
N GLU A 100 5.39 -14.94 -3.32
CA GLU A 100 5.92 -15.20 -1.98
C GLU A 100 6.05 -13.94 -1.11
N ILE A 101 6.10 -12.73 -1.71
CA ILE A 101 6.24 -11.48 -0.96
C ILE A 101 4.91 -11.10 -0.30
N ASN A 102 4.96 -10.66 0.95
CA ASN A 102 3.83 -10.02 1.61
C ASN A 102 3.64 -8.62 1.04
N VAL A 103 2.39 -8.28 0.70
CA VAL A 103 2.05 -6.92 0.24
C VAL A 103 0.86 -6.41 1.04
N VAL A 104 0.95 -5.18 1.54
CA VAL A 104 -0.15 -4.53 2.24
C VAL A 104 -0.43 -3.16 1.61
N ILE A 105 -1.64 -2.96 1.14
CA ILE A 105 -2.09 -1.64 0.71
C ILE A 105 -2.79 -0.98 1.88
N LEU A 106 -2.25 0.16 2.30
CA LEU A 106 -2.56 0.85 3.54
C LEU A 106 -3.65 1.91 3.34
N ASP A 107 -4.50 2.11 4.36
CA ASP A 107 -5.46 3.21 4.44
C ASP A 107 -5.03 4.23 5.49
N GLY A 108 -5.43 5.49 5.32
CA GLY A 108 -5.23 6.53 6.32
C GLY A 108 -3.78 6.97 6.52
N GLU A 109 -2.96 6.89 5.50
CA GLU A 109 -1.61 7.46 5.51
C GLU A 109 -1.70 8.98 5.69
N GLU A 110 -2.55 9.63 4.92
CA GLU A 110 -2.78 11.07 4.85
C GLU A 110 -3.36 11.70 6.14
N VAL A 111 -3.69 10.88 7.11
CA VAL A 111 -4.20 11.29 8.44
C VAL A 111 -3.31 10.78 9.59
N GLY A 112 -2.04 10.55 9.30
CA GLY A 112 -1.02 10.19 10.30
C GLY A 112 -0.61 8.73 10.29
N GLY A 113 -0.69 8.05 9.15
CA GLY A 113 -0.16 6.70 8.98
C GLY A 113 -0.94 5.64 9.75
N LEU A 114 -2.27 5.76 9.78
CA LEU A 114 -3.12 4.84 10.57
C LEU A 114 -2.94 3.39 10.14
N GLY A 115 -2.99 3.13 8.82
CA GLY A 115 -2.84 1.79 8.25
C GLY A 115 -1.46 1.19 8.50
N SER A 116 -0.40 2.01 8.49
CA SER A 116 0.95 1.53 8.80
C SER A 116 1.12 1.19 10.27
N GLN A 117 0.51 1.96 11.18
CA GLN A 117 0.46 1.62 12.60
C GLN A 117 -0.27 0.30 12.83
N ARG A 118 -1.41 0.10 12.16
CA ARG A 118 -2.15 -1.17 12.20
C ARG A 118 -1.33 -2.32 11.61
N CYS A 119 -0.68 -2.13 10.48
CA CYS A 119 0.20 -3.13 9.86
C CYS A 119 1.35 -3.54 10.80
N SER A 120 1.95 -2.58 11.51
CA SER A 120 2.97 -2.86 12.52
C SER A 120 2.45 -3.72 13.67
N GLN A 121 1.20 -3.51 14.10
CA GLN A 121 0.56 -4.38 15.10
C GLN A 121 0.41 -5.81 14.55
N LEU A 122 -0.06 -5.99 13.32
CA LEU A 122 -0.21 -7.30 12.70
C LEU A 122 1.12 -8.05 12.57
N ILE A 123 2.22 -7.33 12.27
CA ILE A 123 3.57 -7.90 12.25
C ILE A 123 3.95 -8.37 13.65
N ASN A 124 3.77 -7.54 14.67
CA ASN A 124 4.08 -7.88 16.07
C ASN A 124 3.23 -9.03 16.60
N ASP A 125 1.99 -9.15 16.13
CA ASP A 125 1.07 -10.25 16.47
C ASP A 125 1.41 -11.56 15.70
N GLY A 126 2.43 -11.53 14.83
CA GLY A 126 2.94 -12.70 14.10
C GLY A 126 2.13 -13.10 12.86
N LEU A 127 1.23 -12.23 12.36
CA LEU A 127 0.41 -12.57 11.19
C LEU A 127 1.23 -12.91 9.94
N PHE A 128 2.41 -12.30 9.81
CA PHE A 128 3.30 -12.46 8.66
C PHE A 128 4.56 -13.28 8.96
N GLY A 129 4.66 -13.86 10.17
CA GLY A 129 5.91 -14.45 10.66
C GLY A 129 6.98 -13.37 10.93
N ASP A 130 8.24 -13.77 10.86
CA ASP A 130 9.38 -12.88 11.14
C ASP A 130 9.69 -12.02 9.91
N ILE A 131 9.18 -10.79 9.88
CA ILE A 131 9.49 -9.84 8.81
C ILE A 131 10.86 -9.21 9.07
N GLU A 132 11.81 -9.42 8.16
CA GLU A 132 13.14 -8.84 8.23
C GLU A 132 13.21 -7.40 7.72
N TRP A 133 12.40 -7.07 6.70
CA TRP A 133 12.33 -5.71 6.18
C TRP A 133 11.00 -5.39 5.49
N VAL A 134 10.67 -4.12 5.50
CA VAL A 134 9.51 -3.55 4.82
C VAL A 134 9.99 -2.49 3.82
N LEU A 135 9.58 -2.61 2.57
CA LEU A 135 9.78 -1.60 1.54
C LEU A 135 8.50 -0.77 1.38
N ASN A 136 8.55 0.50 1.75
CA ASN A 136 7.48 1.44 1.45
C ASN A 136 7.67 2.01 0.05
N LEU A 137 6.67 1.82 -0.82
CA LEU A 137 6.63 2.44 -2.14
C LEU A 137 5.88 3.77 -2.03
N GLU A 138 6.62 4.85 -2.28
CA GLU A 138 6.11 6.21 -2.18
C GLU A 138 6.53 7.00 -3.41
N LEU A 139 5.57 7.78 -4.01
CA LEU A 139 5.81 8.69 -5.11
C LEU A 139 6.49 8.04 -6.34
N THR A 140 6.19 6.77 -6.64
CA THR A 140 6.87 6.01 -7.69
C THR A 140 6.32 6.25 -9.10
N GLY A 141 5.35 7.14 -9.26
CA GLY A 141 4.66 7.40 -10.54
C GLY A 141 5.42 8.33 -11.48
N ARG A 142 6.41 9.07 -11.02
CA ARG A 142 7.19 10.02 -11.83
C ARG A 142 8.67 9.67 -11.78
N GLY A 143 9.22 9.32 -12.94
CA GLY A 143 10.62 8.96 -13.04
C GLY A 143 11.54 10.07 -12.53
N GLY A 144 12.20 9.82 -11.43
CA GLY A 144 13.29 10.61 -10.87
C GLY A 144 14.58 9.79 -10.89
N LYS A 145 15.70 10.48 -10.83
CA LYS A 145 17.01 9.83 -10.67
C LYS A 145 17.32 9.49 -9.21
N TYR A 146 16.45 9.87 -8.30
CA TYR A 146 16.68 9.80 -6.87
C TYR A 146 15.52 9.10 -6.20
N PHE A 147 15.84 8.27 -5.21
CA PHE A 147 14.89 7.70 -4.27
C PHE A 147 15.42 7.94 -2.86
N PHE A 148 14.48 8.12 -1.95
CA PHE A 148 14.81 8.33 -0.54
C PHE A 148 14.97 6.97 0.15
N ILE A 149 16.06 6.81 0.84
CA ILE A 149 16.27 5.69 1.76
C ILE A 149 16.19 6.28 3.16
N GLY A 150 15.21 5.85 3.95
CA GLY A 150 15.09 6.29 5.33
C GLY A 150 16.34 6.00 6.16
N ASP A 151 16.51 6.74 7.26
CA ASP A 151 17.70 6.73 8.11
C ASP A 151 17.88 5.47 8.97
N TYR A 152 17.21 4.37 8.62
CA TYR A 152 17.39 3.12 9.34
C TYR A 152 18.59 2.36 8.78
N PRO A 153 19.71 2.29 9.53
CA PRO A 153 20.83 1.45 9.14
C PRO A 153 20.42 -0.02 9.14
N GLY A 154 20.79 -0.74 8.08
CA GLY A 154 20.48 -2.14 7.97
C GLY A 154 20.94 -2.74 6.64
N PRO A 155 20.96 -4.08 6.52
CA PRO A 155 21.49 -4.77 5.35
C PRO A 155 20.86 -4.35 4.03
N LEU A 156 19.54 -4.06 4.00
CA LEU A 156 18.87 -3.59 2.80
C LEU A 156 19.34 -2.20 2.39
N THR A 157 19.42 -1.28 3.37
CA THR A 157 19.90 0.09 3.14
C THR A 157 21.33 0.09 2.63
N ASP A 158 22.19 -0.74 3.22
CA ASP A 158 23.58 -0.88 2.80
C ASP A 158 23.69 -1.49 1.41
N HIS A 159 22.88 -2.51 1.11
CA HIS A 159 22.82 -3.13 -0.21
C HIS A 159 22.36 -2.11 -1.28
N ILE A 160 21.28 -1.36 -1.02
CA ILE A 160 20.78 -0.34 -1.94
C ILE A 160 21.84 0.74 -2.16
N LYS A 161 22.48 1.25 -1.09
CA LYS A 161 23.56 2.23 -1.21
C LYS A 161 24.79 1.71 -2.01
N SER A 162 25.00 0.41 -2.04
CA SER A 162 26.09 -0.21 -2.81
C SER A 162 25.81 -0.30 -4.31
N ILE A 163 24.54 -0.17 -4.74
CA ILE A 163 24.13 -0.26 -6.14
C ILE A 163 24.22 1.12 -6.84
N PHE A 164 24.15 2.22 -6.07
CA PHE A 164 24.12 3.61 -6.55
C PHE A 164 25.27 4.44 -6.01
#